data_aa0fbe1ef277095b669576afff7ca88f
#
_entry.id   aa0fbe1ef277095b669576afff7ca88f
#
_cell.length_a   1.000
_cell.length_b   1.000
_cell.length_c   1.000
_cell.angle_alpha   90.00
_cell.angle_beta   90.00
_cell.angle_gamma   90.00
#
_symmetry.space_group_name_H-M   'P 1'
#
loop_
_entity.id
_entity.type
_entity.pdbx_description
1 polymer ?
#
loop_
_entity_poly.entity_id
_entity_poly.type
_entity_poly.pdbx_seq_one_letter_code
_entity_poly.pdbx_strand_id
1 'polypeptide(L)'
;YISLQEGENPRKRARLTKLVSKLDPDTLTHVVRAFSTYFSLVNLAEETHQYQLRIAQIRAGGPLWVGSFDHTLRQFHAQGIGAEQLQALLNQLVYMPVFTAHPTEAKRRTILEALRRVFVTSEELDDPRIGEEEETEIIRRLESEIQILWKTDEVRAKRPQVRDEIRNGLFYFQESLFDAVPRLYRGLEKGIKRIYGADQGAAAITVPSFLRFGSWIGGDRDGNPFVTPDITILALRLQTRAAVLAYLNRVIRLSHVLTHSSLLCRPSDEFMQSLRRDETFCAMAFQDNPDRFGNEPYRRKLYIMRYRLERNLINIKARLEVKARDLEEDQYDSAKELLNDLYLIRDSLISHGDADTAGRELQDLIRLVETFGFFLVYLDIRQESGRHTLAVAEMLSHLPGKRVNYFSL
;
A
#
# COMPACT_ATOMS: atom_id res chain seq x y z
N TYR A 1 14.91 -36.17 -2.11
CA TYR A 1 14.49 -35.24 -1.05
C TYR A 1 13.13 -35.63 -0.46
N ILE A 2 12.09 -35.71 -1.27
CA ILE A 2 10.74 -36.14 -0.84
C ILE A 2 10.78 -37.49 -0.11
N SER A 3 11.52 -38.47 -0.62
CA SER A 3 11.67 -39.77 0.01
C SER A 3 12.52 -39.77 1.30
N LEU A 4 13.13 -38.63 1.68
CA LEU A 4 13.80 -38.44 2.96
C LEU A 4 12.86 -37.86 4.03
N GLN A 5 11.78 -37.18 3.61
CA GLN A 5 10.72 -36.71 4.54
C GLN A 5 9.79 -37.83 5.04
N GLU A 6 9.67 -38.91 4.27
CA GLU A 6 8.84 -40.07 4.64
C GLU A 6 9.48 -41.02 5.68
N GLY A 7 10.67 -40.69 6.17
CA GLY A 7 11.40 -41.40 7.21
C GLY A 7 12.91 -41.37 7.00
N GLU A 8 13.69 -41.20 8.06
CA GLU A 8 15.15 -41.20 8.00
C GLU A 8 15.66 -42.51 7.42
N ASN A 9 16.01 -42.53 6.15
CA ASN A 9 16.71 -43.63 5.53
C ASN A 9 18.21 -43.32 5.41
N PRO A 10 19.06 -43.78 6.34
CA PRO A 10 20.48 -43.45 6.40
C PRO A 10 21.24 -43.80 5.10
N ARG A 11 20.81 -44.87 4.40
CA ARG A 11 21.43 -45.32 3.14
C ARG A 11 21.13 -44.30 1.99
N LYS A 12 19.90 -43.80 1.92
CA LYS A 12 19.51 -42.76 0.92
C LYS A 12 20.24 -41.48 1.20
N ARG A 13 20.35 -41.05 2.46
CA ARG A 13 21.10 -39.86 2.88
C ARG A 13 22.58 -39.97 2.53
N ALA A 14 23.23 -41.12 2.86
CA ALA A 14 24.63 -41.36 2.51
C ALA A 14 24.87 -41.35 0.99
N ARG A 15 23.94 -41.91 0.20
CA ARG A 15 24.00 -41.89 -1.26
C ARG A 15 23.88 -40.47 -1.81
N LEU A 16 22.95 -39.64 -1.30
CA LEU A 16 22.78 -38.24 -1.69
C LEU A 16 24.04 -37.43 -1.33
N THR A 17 24.56 -37.56 -0.12
CA THR A 17 25.78 -36.90 0.33
C THR A 17 26.96 -37.25 -0.60
N LYS A 18 27.09 -38.54 -0.96
CA LYS A 18 28.14 -38.96 -1.91
C LYS A 18 27.97 -38.45 -3.33
N LEU A 19 26.72 -38.22 -3.78
CA LEU A 19 26.46 -37.59 -5.08
C LEU A 19 26.82 -36.09 -5.04
N VAL A 20 26.33 -35.38 -4.04
CA VAL A 20 26.56 -33.94 -3.87
C VAL A 20 28.06 -33.64 -3.69
N SER A 21 28.80 -34.45 -2.91
CA SER A 21 30.26 -34.27 -2.68
C SER A 21 31.14 -34.47 -3.92
N LYS A 22 30.57 -35.00 -5.00
CA LYS A 22 31.28 -35.20 -6.27
C LYS A 22 31.03 -34.10 -7.28
N LEU A 23 30.08 -33.20 -7.01
CA LEU A 23 29.75 -32.09 -7.89
C LEU A 23 30.83 -31.02 -7.75
N ASP A 24 31.22 -30.44 -8.87
CA ASP A 24 32.03 -29.21 -8.88
C ASP A 24 31.17 -28.02 -8.40
N PRO A 25 31.80 -26.92 -7.95
CA PRO A 25 31.07 -25.77 -7.39
C PRO A 25 30.06 -25.14 -8.36
N ASP A 26 30.36 -25.14 -9.67
CA ASP A 26 29.47 -24.54 -10.66
C ASP A 26 28.22 -25.38 -10.87
N THR A 27 28.39 -26.69 -11.02
CA THR A 27 27.27 -27.65 -11.09
C THR A 27 26.43 -27.60 -9.82
N LEU A 28 27.08 -27.56 -8.64
CA LEU A 28 26.37 -27.45 -7.37
C LEU A 28 25.52 -26.15 -7.29
N THR A 29 26.08 -25.04 -7.76
CA THR A 29 25.36 -23.76 -7.82
C THR A 29 24.14 -23.85 -8.73
N HIS A 30 24.24 -24.49 -9.89
CA HIS A 30 23.10 -24.72 -10.78
C HIS A 30 22.04 -25.61 -10.16
N VAL A 31 22.43 -26.67 -9.43
CA VAL A 31 21.49 -27.56 -8.71
C VAL A 31 20.75 -26.80 -7.63
N VAL A 32 21.44 -26.02 -6.79
CA VAL A 32 20.82 -25.21 -5.73
C VAL A 32 19.83 -24.21 -6.35
N ARG A 33 20.23 -23.54 -7.42
CA ARG A 33 19.38 -22.60 -8.14
C ARG A 33 18.14 -23.26 -8.73
N ALA A 34 18.26 -24.47 -9.29
CA ALA A 34 17.11 -25.21 -9.80
C ALA A 34 16.08 -25.49 -8.70
N PHE A 35 16.54 -25.91 -7.51
CA PHE A 35 15.65 -26.11 -6.38
C PHE A 35 15.03 -24.80 -5.87
N SER A 36 15.81 -23.71 -5.77
CA SER A 36 15.29 -22.41 -5.34
C SER A 36 14.18 -21.90 -6.27
N THR A 37 14.44 -21.95 -7.59
CA THR A 37 13.44 -21.57 -8.60
C THR A 37 12.22 -22.48 -8.55
N TYR A 38 12.40 -23.81 -8.47
CA TYR A 38 11.31 -24.76 -8.37
C TYR A 38 10.41 -24.49 -7.14
N PHE A 39 10.99 -24.34 -5.95
CA PHE A 39 10.19 -24.03 -4.75
C PHE A 39 9.51 -22.68 -4.82
N SER A 40 10.13 -21.69 -5.44
CA SER A 40 9.48 -20.39 -5.66
C SER A 40 8.24 -20.52 -6.56
N LEU A 41 8.32 -21.34 -7.62
CA LEU A 41 7.19 -21.60 -8.52
C LEU A 41 6.12 -22.49 -7.86
N VAL A 42 6.50 -23.47 -7.04
CA VAL A 42 5.54 -24.29 -6.27
C VAL A 42 4.75 -23.42 -5.30
N ASN A 43 5.43 -22.57 -4.52
CA ASN A 43 4.77 -21.64 -3.61
C ASN A 43 3.79 -20.71 -4.37
N LEU A 44 4.20 -20.23 -5.54
CA LEU A 44 3.36 -19.40 -6.39
C LEU A 44 2.12 -20.14 -6.87
N ALA A 45 2.27 -21.40 -7.31
CA ALA A 45 1.16 -22.25 -7.73
C ALA A 45 0.19 -22.54 -6.57
N GLU A 46 0.69 -22.75 -5.36
CA GLU A 46 -0.14 -22.93 -4.15
C GLU A 46 -0.92 -21.65 -3.83
N GLU A 47 -0.28 -20.47 -3.92
CA GLU A 47 -0.95 -19.17 -3.73
C GLU A 47 -2.05 -18.94 -4.78
N THR A 48 -1.75 -19.21 -6.06
CA THR A 48 -2.74 -19.11 -7.15
C THR A 48 -3.93 -20.05 -6.90
N HIS A 49 -3.66 -21.31 -6.54
CA HIS A 49 -4.73 -22.28 -6.25
C HIS A 49 -5.60 -21.83 -5.06
N GLN A 50 -5.00 -21.36 -3.97
CA GLN A 50 -5.74 -20.82 -2.83
C GLN A 50 -6.59 -19.61 -3.20
N TYR A 51 -6.08 -18.75 -4.06
CA TYR A 51 -6.84 -17.59 -4.58
C TYR A 51 -8.05 -18.03 -5.40
N GLN A 52 -7.88 -19.00 -6.28
CA GLN A 52 -8.96 -19.59 -7.07
C GLN A 52 -10.06 -20.22 -6.20
N LEU A 53 -9.67 -20.99 -5.17
CA LEU A 53 -10.63 -21.56 -4.22
C LEU A 53 -11.45 -20.48 -3.52
N ARG A 54 -10.81 -19.36 -3.13
CA ARG A 54 -11.50 -18.21 -2.52
C ARG A 54 -12.47 -17.54 -3.49
N ILE A 55 -12.08 -17.35 -4.75
CA ILE A 55 -12.97 -16.81 -5.80
C ILE A 55 -14.17 -17.74 -6.01
N ALA A 56 -13.93 -19.04 -6.13
CA ALA A 56 -14.99 -20.03 -6.29
C ALA A 56 -15.99 -19.99 -5.09
N GLN A 57 -15.50 -19.87 -3.87
CA GLN A 57 -16.32 -19.74 -2.67
C GLN A 57 -17.15 -18.44 -2.68
N ILE A 58 -16.55 -17.31 -3.09
CA ILE A 58 -17.28 -16.04 -3.25
C ILE A 58 -18.38 -16.17 -4.29
N ARG A 59 -18.11 -16.80 -5.44
CA ARG A 59 -19.09 -17.02 -6.51
C ARG A 59 -20.24 -17.93 -6.08
N ALA A 60 -19.96 -18.91 -5.24
CA ALA A 60 -20.98 -19.81 -4.70
C ALA A 60 -21.95 -19.13 -3.71
N GLY A 61 -21.65 -17.91 -3.23
CA GLY A 61 -22.56 -17.10 -2.41
C GLY A 61 -22.77 -17.59 -0.96
N GLY A 62 -22.03 -18.59 -0.52
CA GLY A 62 -22.09 -19.12 0.85
C GLY A 62 -21.27 -18.31 1.88
N PRO A 63 -21.14 -18.84 3.12
CA PRO A 63 -20.23 -18.30 4.11
C PRO A 63 -18.78 -18.35 3.59
N LEU A 64 -18.03 -17.29 3.83
CA LEU A 64 -16.64 -17.25 3.43
C LEU A 64 -15.74 -17.96 4.47
N TRP A 65 -14.47 -18.11 4.14
CA TRP A 65 -13.48 -18.84 4.95
C TRP A 65 -13.27 -18.22 6.33
N VAL A 66 -12.79 -19.02 7.26
CA VAL A 66 -12.40 -18.60 8.62
C VAL A 66 -11.32 -17.50 8.53
N GLY A 67 -11.50 -16.42 9.28
CA GLY A 67 -10.62 -15.24 9.26
C GLY A 67 -11.00 -14.19 8.21
N SER A 68 -12.04 -14.41 7.39
CA SER A 68 -12.61 -13.37 6.55
C SER A 68 -13.51 -12.43 7.37
N PHE A 69 -13.69 -11.19 6.90
CA PHE A 69 -14.68 -10.27 7.51
C PHE A 69 -16.08 -10.87 7.52
N ASP A 70 -16.49 -11.54 6.44
CA ASP A 70 -17.81 -12.17 6.37
C ASP A 70 -18.02 -13.22 7.47
N HIS A 71 -17.02 -14.09 7.69
CA HIS A 71 -17.09 -15.11 8.74
C HIS A 71 -17.22 -14.48 10.12
N THR A 72 -16.39 -13.50 10.44
CA THR A 72 -16.40 -12.79 11.74
C THR A 72 -17.70 -12.02 11.96
N LEU A 73 -18.18 -11.30 10.95
CA LEU A 73 -19.44 -10.55 11.04
C LEU A 73 -20.65 -11.47 11.24
N ARG A 74 -20.68 -12.63 10.56
CA ARG A 74 -21.73 -13.65 10.78
C ARG A 74 -21.69 -14.23 12.21
N GLN A 75 -20.50 -14.46 12.74
CA GLN A 75 -20.36 -14.91 14.14
C GLN A 75 -20.88 -13.84 15.11
N PHE A 76 -20.53 -12.58 14.91
CA PHE A 76 -21.03 -11.48 15.75
C PHE A 76 -22.56 -11.40 15.70
N HIS A 77 -23.14 -11.42 14.51
CA HIS A 77 -24.59 -11.37 14.33
C HIS A 77 -25.29 -12.59 14.98
N ALA A 78 -24.73 -13.80 14.83
CA ALA A 78 -25.26 -15.00 15.47
C ALA A 78 -25.17 -14.99 17.01
N GLN A 79 -24.21 -14.22 17.57
CA GLN A 79 -24.07 -14.00 19.01
C GLN A 79 -24.97 -12.84 19.52
N GLY A 80 -25.79 -12.24 18.67
CA GLY A 80 -26.71 -11.17 19.04
C GLY A 80 -26.06 -9.78 19.14
N ILE A 81 -24.85 -9.59 18.59
CA ILE A 81 -24.22 -8.27 18.49
C ILE A 81 -24.99 -7.45 17.44
N GLY A 82 -25.73 -6.44 17.88
CA GLY A 82 -26.51 -5.55 17.02
C GLY A 82 -25.68 -4.46 16.34
N ALA A 83 -26.33 -3.70 15.44
CA ALA A 83 -25.70 -2.65 14.65
C ALA A 83 -24.99 -1.56 15.48
N GLU A 84 -25.62 -1.12 16.59
CA GLU A 84 -25.03 -0.11 17.49
C GLU A 84 -23.77 -0.62 18.19
N GLN A 85 -23.80 -1.86 18.66
CA GLN A 85 -22.63 -2.48 19.30
C GLN A 85 -21.48 -2.68 18.29
N LEU A 86 -21.81 -3.11 17.06
CA LEU A 86 -20.81 -3.21 15.99
C LEU A 86 -20.22 -1.84 15.65
N GLN A 87 -21.05 -0.77 15.56
CA GLN A 87 -20.54 0.58 15.32
C GLN A 87 -19.61 1.05 16.45
N ALA A 88 -19.95 0.76 17.70
CA ALA A 88 -19.10 1.10 18.84
C ALA A 88 -17.75 0.37 18.79
N LEU A 89 -17.73 -0.90 18.39
CA LEU A 89 -16.49 -1.68 18.17
C LEU A 89 -15.66 -1.11 17.02
N LEU A 90 -16.30 -0.80 15.89
CA LEU A 90 -15.61 -0.22 14.72
C LEU A 90 -14.98 1.14 15.03
N ASN A 91 -15.64 1.97 15.83
CA ASN A 91 -15.11 3.27 16.23
C ASN A 91 -13.85 3.19 17.10
N GLN A 92 -13.62 2.06 17.76
CA GLN A 92 -12.43 1.80 18.58
C GLN A 92 -11.38 0.97 17.84
N LEU A 93 -11.72 0.44 16.64
CA LEU A 93 -10.84 -0.43 15.90
C LEU A 93 -9.61 0.32 15.39
N VAL A 94 -8.44 -0.18 15.73
CA VAL A 94 -7.15 0.25 15.16
C VAL A 94 -6.34 -0.99 14.84
N TYR A 95 -5.84 -1.08 13.62
CA TYR A 95 -4.93 -2.13 13.20
C TYR A 95 -3.72 -1.52 12.51
N MET A 96 -2.52 -1.81 13.03
CA MET A 96 -1.28 -1.23 12.54
C MET A 96 -0.21 -2.31 12.33
N PRO A 97 -0.13 -2.93 11.13
CA PRO A 97 0.99 -3.77 10.78
C PRO A 97 2.28 -2.95 10.67
N VAL A 98 3.39 -3.52 11.13
CA VAL A 98 4.68 -2.84 11.19
C VAL A 98 5.68 -3.53 10.26
N PHE A 99 6.26 -2.76 9.34
CA PHE A 99 7.35 -3.21 8.48
C PHE A 99 8.66 -3.15 9.24
N THR A 100 9.31 -4.31 9.38
CA THR A 100 10.62 -4.41 10.03
C THR A 100 11.73 -4.49 8.99
N ALA A 101 12.92 -4.01 9.35
CA ALA A 101 14.09 -4.18 8.50
C ALA A 101 14.58 -5.64 8.59
N HIS A 102 14.78 -6.27 7.43
CA HIS A 102 15.38 -7.59 7.33
C HIS A 102 16.71 -7.47 6.56
N PRO A 103 17.83 -7.17 7.23
CA PRO A 103 19.13 -7.00 6.57
C PRO A 103 19.64 -8.30 5.91
N THR A 104 19.00 -9.43 6.24
CA THR A 104 19.29 -10.75 5.65
C THR A 104 18.49 -11.05 4.39
N GLU A 105 17.57 -10.18 3.94
CA GLU A 105 16.85 -10.38 2.70
C GLU A 105 17.79 -10.28 1.51
N ALA A 106 18.27 -11.44 1.05
CA ALA A 106 19.22 -11.54 -0.04
C ALA A 106 18.58 -11.44 -1.43
N LYS A 107 17.27 -11.69 -1.54
CA LYS A 107 16.54 -11.69 -2.82
C LYS A 107 16.55 -10.31 -3.47
N ARG A 108 16.85 -10.31 -4.77
CA ARG A 108 16.80 -9.08 -5.56
C ARG A 108 15.34 -8.72 -5.88
N ARG A 109 15.06 -7.42 -5.92
CA ARG A 109 13.75 -6.89 -6.35
C ARG A 109 13.32 -7.45 -7.72
N THR A 110 14.26 -7.60 -8.65
CA THR A 110 14.03 -8.19 -9.98
C THR A 110 13.43 -9.60 -9.92
N ILE A 111 13.78 -10.40 -8.90
CA ILE A 111 13.19 -11.73 -8.68
C ILE A 111 11.73 -11.61 -8.23
N LEU A 112 11.43 -10.69 -7.29
CA LEU A 112 10.06 -10.45 -6.83
C LEU A 112 9.17 -9.95 -7.98
N GLU A 113 9.68 -9.05 -8.81
CA GLU A 113 8.99 -8.56 -10.01
C GLU A 113 8.77 -9.67 -11.05
N ALA A 114 9.75 -10.56 -11.24
CA ALA A 114 9.60 -11.70 -12.14
C ALA A 114 8.55 -12.71 -11.64
N LEU A 115 8.59 -13.06 -10.35
CA LEU A 115 7.58 -13.93 -9.73
C LEU A 115 6.18 -13.32 -9.81
N ARG A 116 6.06 -12.00 -9.61
CA ARG A 116 4.77 -11.31 -9.78
C ARG A 116 4.24 -11.40 -11.21
N ARG A 117 5.11 -11.23 -12.24
CA ARG A 117 4.67 -11.40 -13.63
C ARG A 117 4.17 -12.81 -13.88
N VAL A 118 4.92 -13.84 -13.45
CA VAL A 118 4.48 -15.24 -13.56
C VAL A 118 3.11 -15.44 -12.89
N PHE A 119 2.90 -14.88 -11.70
CA PHE A 119 1.60 -14.94 -11.00
C PHE A 119 0.48 -14.31 -11.84
N VAL A 120 0.64 -13.05 -12.26
CA VAL A 120 -0.37 -12.33 -13.04
C VAL A 120 -0.68 -13.05 -14.36
N THR A 121 0.35 -13.52 -15.07
CA THR A 121 0.17 -14.26 -16.32
C THR A 121 -0.52 -15.61 -16.08
N SER A 122 -0.24 -16.27 -14.94
CA SER A 122 -0.94 -17.52 -14.61
C SER A 122 -2.43 -17.31 -14.29
N GLU A 123 -2.82 -16.16 -13.72
CA GLU A 123 -4.24 -15.84 -13.47
C GLU A 123 -5.04 -15.68 -14.77
N GLU A 124 -4.40 -15.28 -15.87
CA GLU A 124 -5.07 -15.15 -17.17
C GLU A 124 -5.58 -16.48 -17.71
N LEU A 125 -4.90 -17.60 -17.39
CA LEU A 125 -5.34 -18.97 -17.78
C LEU A 125 -6.69 -19.38 -17.16
N ASP A 126 -7.10 -18.71 -16.10
CA ASP A 126 -8.35 -19.02 -15.39
C ASP A 126 -9.58 -18.28 -15.96
N ASP A 127 -9.41 -17.45 -16.98
CA ASP A 127 -10.52 -16.78 -17.63
C ASP A 127 -11.26 -17.78 -18.56
N PRO A 128 -12.51 -18.16 -18.25
CA PRO A 128 -13.26 -19.13 -19.05
C PRO A 128 -13.61 -18.64 -20.47
N ARG A 129 -13.24 -17.41 -20.81
CA ARG A 129 -13.53 -16.80 -22.12
C ARG A 129 -12.39 -16.96 -23.12
N ILE A 130 -11.19 -17.38 -22.65
CA ILE A 130 -10.04 -17.57 -23.55
C ILE A 130 -10.23 -18.78 -24.46
N GLY A 131 -9.81 -18.63 -25.72
CA GLY A 131 -9.77 -19.72 -26.69
C GLY A 131 -8.44 -20.45 -26.69
N GLU A 132 -8.36 -21.61 -27.37
CA GLU A 132 -7.14 -22.44 -27.43
C GLU A 132 -5.90 -21.68 -27.95
N GLU A 133 -6.06 -20.75 -28.89
CA GLU A 133 -4.96 -19.94 -29.42
C GLU A 133 -4.42 -18.98 -28.38
N GLU A 134 -5.31 -18.31 -27.65
CA GLU A 134 -4.95 -17.36 -26.58
C GLU A 134 -4.33 -18.10 -25.38
N GLU A 135 -4.89 -19.27 -24.99
CA GLU A 135 -4.31 -20.13 -23.96
C GLU A 135 -2.86 -20.53 -24.32
N THR A 136 -2.64 -20.95 -25.58
CA THR A 136 -1.31 -21.31 -26.08
C THR A 136 -0.35 -20.14 -25.98
N GLU A 137 -0.78 -18.91 -26.29
CA GLU A 137 0.07 -17.72 -26.20
C GLU A 137 0.39 -17.34 -24.74
N ILE A 138 -0.58 -17.49 -23.82
CA ILE A 138 -0.35 -17.28 -22.38
C ILE A 138 0.67 -18.29 -21.85
N ILE A 139 0.57 -19.56 -22.24
CA ILE A 139 1.54 -20.60 -21.85
C ILE A 139 2.95 -20.25 -22.35
N ARG A 140 3.10 -19.84 -23.61
CA ARG A 140 4.41 -19.42 -24.16
C ARG A 140 4.98 -18.22 -23.39
N ARG A 141 4.13 -17.28 -23.00
CA ARG A 141 4.54 -16.12 -22.20
C ARG A 141 5.01 -16.57 -20.81
N LEU A 142 4.30 -17.48 -20.14
CA LEU A 142 4.70 -18.08 -18.87
C LEU A 142 6.06 -18.79 -18.98
N GLU A 143 6.25 -19.60 -20.01
CA GLU A 143 7.53 -20.28 -20.25
C GLU A 143 8.68 -19.28 -20.42
N SER A 144 8.45 -18.19 -21.15
CA SER A 144 9.43 -17.11 -21.33
C SER A 144 9.76 -16.40 -20.02
N GLU A 145 8.74 -16.09 -19.19
CA GLU A 145 8.94 -15.45 -17.89
C GLU A 145 9.68 -16.33 -16.90
N ILE A 146 9.39 -17.64 -16.88
CA ILE A 146 10.12 -18.64 -16.09
C ILE A 146 11.57 -18.75 -16.58
N GLN A 147 11.79 -18.71 -17.89
CA GLN A 147 13.15 -18.73 -18.45
C GLN A 147 13.94 -17.47 -18.07
N ILE A 148 13.29 -16.30 -18.06
CA ILE A 148 13.90 -15.04 -17.60
C ILE A 148 14.23 -15.15 -16.11
N LEU A 149 13.30 -15.65 -15.28
CA LEU A 149 13.52 -15.88 -13.86
C LEU A 149 14.74 -16.79 -13.62
N TRP A 150 14.81 -17.90 -14.34
CA TRP A 150 15.94 -18.83 -14.27
C TRP A 150 17.30 -18.19 -14.62
N LYS A 151 17.33 -17.25 -15.58
CA LYS A 151 18.53 -16.55 -16.04
C LYS A 151 18.83 -15.26 -15.27
N THR A 152 17.99 -14.89 -14.29
CA THR A 152 18.17 -13.69 -13.47
C THR A 152 19.00 -14.01 -12.23
N ASP A 153 19.97 -13.18 -11.87
CA ASP A 153 20.74 -13.36 -10.63
C ASP A 153 19.83 -13.22 -9.41
N GLU A 154 19.81 -14.25 -8.57
CA GLU A 154 18.96 -14.36 -7.39
C GLU A 154 19.48 -13.53 -6.22
N VAL A 155 20.79 -13.55 -6.03
CA VAL A 155 21.47 -12.97 -4.87
C VAL A 155 22.16 -11.66 -5.25
N ARG A 156 22.10 -10.71 -4.34
CA ARG A 156 22.82 -9.43 -4.50
C ARG A 156 24.33 -9.65 -4.32
N ALA A 157 25.13 -9.14 -5.26
CA ALA A 157 26.58 -9.17 -5.16
C ALA A 157 27.14 -8.27 -4.04
N LYS A 158 26.36 -7.26 -3.60
CA LYS A 158 26.75 -6.33 -2.54
C LYS A 158 25.66 -6.31 -1.45
N ARG A 159 26.09 -6.20 -0.19
CA ARG A 159 25.17 -6.02 0.95
C ARG A 159 24.33 -4.76 0.73
N PRO A 160 22.99 -4.82 0.90
CA PRO A 160 22.13 -3.67 0.77
C PRO A 160 22.51 -2.59 1.78
N GLN A 161 22.46 -1.33 1.37
CA GLN A 161 22.55 -0.19 2.26
C GLN A 161 21.14 0.14 2.80
N VAL A 162 21.06 0.88 3.92
CA VAL A 162 19.77 1.30 4.50
C VAL A 162 18.89 2.06 3.48
N ARG A 163 19.50 2.80 2.55
CA ARG A 163 18.77 3.45 1.43
C ARG A 163 18.09 2.45 0.50
N ASP A 164 18.69 1.29 0.28
CA ASP A 164 18.10 0.24 -0.55
C ASP A 164 16.98 -0.48 0.19
N GLU A 165 17.11 -0.65 1.51
CA GLU A 165 16.05 -1.19 2.38
C GLU A 165 14.82 -0.27 2.38
N ILE A 166 15.01 1.06 2.49
CA ILE A 166 13.92 2.04 2.39
C ILE A 166 13.19 1.90 1.05
N ARG A 167 13.91 1.85 -0.07
CA ARG A 167 13.32 1.68 -1.40
C ARG A 167 12.59 0.36 -1.56
N ASN A 168 13.12 -0.72 -0.98
CA ASN A 168 12.47 -2.04 -0.99
C ASN A 168 11.17 -2.03 -0.17
N GLY A 169 11.15 -1.39 1.01
CA GLY A 169 9.92 -1.21 1.78
C GLY A 169 8.84 -0.46 1.00
N LEU A 170 9.22 0.63 0.32
CA LEU A 170 8.31 1.43 -0.51
C LEU A 170 7.74 0.66 -1.72
N PHE A 171 8.48 -0.31 -2.24
CA PHE A 171 8.02 -1.16 -3.33
C PHE A 171 6.71 -1.89 -3.00
N TYR A 172 6.57 -2.45 -1.81
CA TYR A 172 5.35 -3.15 -1.39
C TYR A 172 4.13 -2.22 -1.35
N PHE A 173 4.31 -0.95 -0.98
CA PHE A 173 3.22 0.04 -1.04
C PHE A 173 2.80 0.32 -2.47
N GLN A 174 3.75 0.52 -3.37
CA GLN A 174 3.50 0.87 -4.77
C GLN A 174 2.87 -0.27 -5.57
N GLU A 175 3.36 -1.49 -5.37
CA GLU A 175 2.96 -2.66 -6.16
C GLU A 175 1.71 -3.36 -5.62
N SER A 176 1.40 -3.17 -4.34
CA SER A 176 0.35 -3.97 -3.70
C SER A 176 -0.57 -3.16 -2.78
N LEU A 177 -0.02 -2.49 -1.77
CA LEU A 177 -0.83 -1.95 -0.66
C LEU A 177 -1.74 -0.80 -1.08
N PHE A 178 -1.32 0.05 -2.02
CA PHE A 178 -2.17 1.13 -2.52
C PHE A 178 -3.43 0.63 -3.25
N ASP A 179 -3.43 -0.60 -3.75
CA ASP A 179 -4.62 -1.21 -4.34
C ASP A 179 -5.34 -2.14 -3.36
N ALA A 180 -4.62 -2.78 -2.45
CA ALA A 180 -5.20 -3.70 -1.46
C ALA A 180 -6.03 -2.97 -0.39
N VAL A 181 -5.55 -1.82 0.10
CA VAL A 181 -6.21 -1.06 1.19
C VAL A 181 -7.65 -0.66 0.82
N PRO A 182 -7.94 0.00 -0.31
CA PRO A 182 -9.33 0.31 -0.66
C PRO A 182 -10.20 -0.95 -0.85
N ARG A 183 -9.63 -2.03 -1.40
CA ARG A 183 -10.35 -3.32 -1.56
C ARG A 183 -10.73 -3.93 -0.21
N LEU A 184 -9.83 -3.81 0.79
CA LEU A 184 -10.08 -4.28 2.15
C LEU A 184 -11.26 -3.53 2.78
N TYR A 185 -11.29 -2.20 2.71
CA TYR A 185 -12.41 -1.39 3.20
C TYR A 185 -13.72 -1.75 2.50
N ARG A 186 -13.73 -1.83 1.16
CA ARG A 186 -14.92 -2.25 0.40
C ARG A 186 -15.38 -3.66 0.77
N GLY A 187 -14.46 -4.57 1.05
CA GLY A 187 -14.77 -5.93 1.51
C GLY A 187 -15.52 -5.93 2.84
N LEU A 188 -15.06 -5.12 3.79
CA LEU A 188 -15.70 -4.96 5.10
C LEU A 188 -17.07 -4.28 4.95
N GLU A 189 -17.16 -3.18 4.21
CA GLU A 189 -18.42 -2.43 3.95
C GLU A 189 -19.48 -3.31 3.28
N LYS A 190 -19.08 -4.11 2.27
CA LYS A 190 -19.99 -5.07 1.62
C LYS A 190 -20.43 -6.19 2.57
N GLY A 191 -19.52 -6.68 3.43
CA GLY A 191 -19.85 -7.69 4.45
C GLY A 191 -20.87 -7.15 5.44
N ILE A 192 -20.67 -5.94 5.94
CA ILE A 192 -21.60 -5.27 6.86
C ILE A 192 -22.98 -5.08 6.20
N LYS A 193 -23.02 -4.53 4.99
CA LYS A 193 -24.28 -4.33 4.26
C LYS A 193 -25.04 -5.65 4.02
N ARG A 194 -24.33 -6.74 3.74
CA ARG A 194 -24.94 -8.06 3.49
C ARG A 194 -25.54 -8.67 4.75
N ILE A 195 -24.87 -8.51 5.90
CA ILE A 195 -25.23 -9.23 7.14
C ILE A 195 -26.14 -8.39 8.01
N TYR A 196 -25.90 -7.09 8.15
CA TYR A 196 -26.63 -6.16 8.99
C TYR A 196 -27.62 -5.27 8.23
N GLY A 197 -27.53 -5.19 6.90
CA GLY A 197 -28.36 -4.31 6.08
C GLY A 197 -29.84 -4.73 5.97
N ALA A 198 -30.18 -5.94 6.43
CA ALA A 198 -31.56 -6.43 6.50
C ALA A 198 -32.25 -6.09 7.83
N ASP A 199 -31.52 -5.63 8.83
CA ASP A 199 -32.05 -5.30 10.16
C ASP A 199 -32.92 -4.05 10.05
N GLN A 200 -34.25 -4.22 10.14
CA GLN A 200 -35.21 -3.13 10.05
C GLN A 200 -34.99 -2.14 11.20
N GLY A 201 -34.71 -0.88 10.85
CA GLY A 201 -34.52 0.19 11.83
C GLY A 201 -33.10 0.38 12.37
N ALA A 202 -32.13 -0.41 11.91
CA ALA A 202 -30.75 -0.16 12.25
C ALA A 202 -30.21 1.10 11.54
N ALA A 203 -29.57 1.97 12.31
CA ALA A 203 -28.80 3.08 11.73
C ALA A 203 -27.72 2.54 10.78
N ALA A 204 -27.48 3.24 9.68
CA ALA A 204 -26.46 2.82 8.71
C ALA A 204 -25.09 2.76 9.39
N ILE A 205 -24.50 1.55 9.43
CA ILE A 205 -23.18 1.34 9.99
C ILE A 205 -22.13 1.95 9.06
N THR A 206 -21.30 2.81 9.60
CA THR A 206 -20.17 3.44 8.89
C THR A 206 -18.85 2.80 9.29
N VAL A 207 -17.99 2.54 8.34
CA VAL A 207 -16.66 2.01 8.59
C VAL A 207 -15.67 3.17 8.74
N PRO A 208 -15.13 3.44 9.94
CA PRO A 208 -14.11 4.47 10.13
C PRO A 208 -12.77 4.05 9.52
N SER A 209 -11.85 5.00 9.38
CA SER A 209 -10.49 4.70 8.97
C SER A 209 -9.72 4.09 10.15
N PHE A 210 -9.54 2.78 10.15
CA PHE A 210 -8.93 2.02 11.24
C PHE A 210 -7.53 1.48 10.92
N LEU A 211 -7.17 1.40 9.64
CA LEU A 211 -5.91 0.84 9.21
C LEU A 211 -4.82 1.92 9.21
N ARG A 212 -3.69 1.58 9.79
CA ARG A 212 -2.46 2.38 9.82
C ARG A 212 -1.29 1.46 9.47
N PHE A 213 -0.16 2.03 9.13
CA PHE A 213 1.06 1.26 8.90
C PHE A 213 2.19 1.85 9.71
N GLY A 214 2.96 0.99 10.37
CA GLY A 214 4.20 1.33 11.04
C GLY A 214 5.41 0.85 10.25
N SER A 215 6.58 1.42 10.53
CA SER A 215 7.83 0.95 9.95
C SER A 215 9.01 1.21 10.89
N TRP A 216 9.97 0.30 10.89
CA TRP A 216 11.28 0.47 11.53
C TRP A 216 12.35 0.84 10.49
N ILE A 217 12.05 0.69 9.20
CA ILE A 217 13.02 0.86 8.11
C ILE A 217 13.43 2.33 8.00
N GLY A 218 14.69 2.63 8.31
CA GLY A 218 15.23 3.99 8.36
C GLY A 218 15.06 4.71 9.71
N GLY A 219 14.44 4.07 10.72
CA GLY A 219 14.25 4.58 12.08
C GLY A 219 14.92 3.74 13.17
N ASP A 220 15.19 2.47 12.90
CA ASP A 220 15.78 1.53 13.86
C ASP A 220 17.31 1.66 13.87
N ARG A 221 17.83 2.26 14.94
CA ARG A 221 19.27 2.47 15.18
C ARG A 221 19.87 1.44 16.13
N ASP A 222 19.04 0.53 16.69
CA ASP A 222 19.50 -0.48 17.61
C ASP A 222 20.37 -1.50 16.87
N GLY A 223 21.67 -1.54 17.26
CA GLY A 223 22.66 -2.37 16.59
C GLY A 223 23.02 -1.99 15.13
N ASN A 224 22.47 -0.89 14.60
CA ASN A 224 22.75 -0.45 13.23
C ASN A 224 23.28 0.98 13.15
N PRO A 225 24.62 1.18 13.13
CA PRO A 225 25.25 2.50 13.10
C PRO A 225 25.01 3.27 11.79
N PHE A 226 24.52 2.62 10.74
CA PHE A 226 24.25 3.24 9.43
C PHE A 226 22.88 3.94 9.36
N VAL A 227 22.00 3.76 10.35
CA VAL A 227 20.75 4.50 10.48
C VAL A 227 21.02 5.84 11.18
N THR A 228 21.56 6.78 10.42
CA THR A 228 21.85 8.15 10.88
C THR A 228 20.60 9.04 10.82
N PRO A 229 20.59 10.24 11.48
CA PRO A 229 19.51 11.21 11.34
C PRO A 229 19.20 11.58 9.88
N ASP A 230 20.22 11.74 9.05
CA ASP A 230 20.06 12.05 7.62
C ASP A 230 19.34 10.93 6.86
N ILE A 231 19.62 9.67 7.20
CA ILE A 231 18.92 8.51 6.64
C ILE A 231 17.47 8.49 7.10
N THR A 232 17.19 8.83 8.34
CA THR A 232 15.82 8.95 8.86
C THR A 232 15.06 10.06 8.12
N ILE A 233 15.65 11.23 7.94
CA ILE A 233 15.07 12.32 7.15
C ILE A 233 14.83 11.89 5.70
N LEU A 234 15.78 11.17 5.09
CA LEU A 234 15.64 10.62 3.75
C LEU A 234 14.44 9.64 3.67
N ALA A 235 14.29 8.74 4.66
CA ALA A 235 13.17 7.80 4.72
C ALA A 235 11.83 8.54 4.75
N LEU A 236 11.66 9.53 5.63
CA LEU A 236 10.44 10.34 5.72
C LEU A 236 10.11 11.05 4.39
N ARG A 237 11.12 11.65 3.75
CA ARG A 237 10.93 12.34 2.45
C ARG A 237 10.54 11.37 1.33
N LEU A 238 11.14 10.19 1.27
CA LEU A 238 10.82 9.17 0.27
C LEU A 238 9.42 8.58 0.50
N GLN A 239 9.02 8.38 1.76
CA GLN A 239 7.68 7.95 2.16
C GLN A 239 6.62 8.97 1.74
N THR A 240 6.82 10.25 2.07
CA THR A 240 5.93 11.34 1.63
C THR A 240 5.82 11.39 0.11
N ARG A 241 6.95 11.28 -0.60
CA ARG A 241 6.96 11.26 -2.06
C ARG A 241 6.13 10.11 -2.64
N ALA A 242 6.24 8.92 -2.07
CA ALA A 242 5.50 7.74 -2.53
C ALA A 242 3.98 7.93 -2.36
N ALA A 243 3.54 8.44 -1.21
CA ALA A 243 2.12 8.73 -0.94
C ALA A 243 1.57 9.79 -1.90
N VAL A 244 2.23 10.96 -2.00
CA VAL A 244 1.75 12.08 -2.84
C VAL A 244 1.72 11.69 -4.32
N LEU A 245 2.72 10.93 -4.81
CA LEU A 245 2.72 10.43 -6.19
C LEU A 245 1.56 9.46 -6.46
N ALA A 246 1.23 8.59 -5.50
CA ALA A 246 0.09 7.70 -5.62
C ALA A 246 -1.24 8.47 -5.69
N TYR A 247 -1.39 9.55 -4.92
CA TYR A 247 -2.57 10.40 -4.95
C TYR A 247 -2.66 11.18 -6.26
N LEU A 248 -1.56 11.77 -6.71
CA LEU A 248 -1.49 12.48 -7.98
C LEU A 248 -1.99 11.61 -9.15
N ASN A 249 -1.48 10.38 -9.24
CA ASN A 249 -1.88 9.45 -10.31
C ASN A 249 -3.39 9.13 -10.26
N ARG A 250 -3.98 9.05 -9.07
CA ARG A 250 -5.41 8.80 -8.90
C ARG A 250 -6.26 10.03 -9.19
N VAL A 251 -5.82 11.21 -8.78
CA VAL A 251 -6.47 12.49 -9.13
C VAL A 251 -6.50 12.69 -10.65
N ILE A 252 -5.39 12.39 -11.35
CA ILE A 252 -5.34 12.42 -12.82
C ILE A 252 -6.38 11.47 -13.42
N ARG A 253 -6.46 10.23 -12.95
CA ARG A 253 -7.49 9.27 -13.42
C ARG A 253 -8.90 9.75 -13.16
N LEU A 254 -9.20 10.23 -11.95
CA LEU A 254 -10.50 10.79 -11.60
C LEU A 254 -10.90 11.97 -12.49
N SER A 255 -9.94 12.81 -12.91
CA SER A 255 -10.22 13.92 -13.83
C SER A 255 -10.68 13.49 -15.22
N HIS A 256 -10.42 12.23 -15.62
CA HIS A 256 -10.94 11.65 -16.84
C HIS A 256 -12.30 10.96 -16.66
N VAL A 257 -12.69 10.67 -15.43
CA VAL A 257 -13.95 10.00 -15.09
C VAL A 257 -15.04 11.00 -14.68
N LEU A 258 -14.70 11.97 -13.82
CA LEU A 258 -15.66 12.94 -13.29
C LEU A 258 -15.83 14.15 -14.24
N THR A 259 -16.44 13.91 -15.39
CA THR A 259 -16.67 14.88 -16.46
C THR A 259 -18.09 15.45 -16.46
N HIS A 260 -18.77 15.40 -15.31
CA HIS A 260 -20.14 15.90 -15.14
C HIS A 260 -20.26 17.35 -15.56
N SER A 261 -21.26 17.63 -16.44
CA SER A 261 -21.52 19.00 -16.90
C SER A 261 -22.49 19.69 -15.95
N SER A 262 -22.17 20.93 -15.58
CA SER A 262 -23.05 21.81 -14.82
C SER A 262 -24.37 22.17 -15.54
N LEU A 263 -24.46 21.86 -16.83
CA LEU A 263 -25.71 21.98 -17.60
C LEU A 263 -26.66 20.79 -17.38
N LEU A 264 -26.14 19.64 -16.90
CA LEU A 264 -26.89 18.39 -16.73
C LEU A 264 -27.06 17.99 -15.26
N CYS A 265 -26.20 18.45 -14.38
CA CYS A 265 -26.28 18.22 -12.94
C CYS A 265 -26.04 19.54 -12.18
N ARG A 266 -26.52 19.59 -10.93
CA ARG A 266 -26.33 20.75 -10.05
C ARG A 266 -25.41 20.38 -8.90
N PRO A 267 -24.11 20.75 -8.97
CA PRO A 267 -23.20 20.56 -7.84
C PRO A 267 -23.65 21.33 -6.60
N SER A 268 -23.29 20.86 -5.41
CA SER A 268 -23.66 21.52 -4.16
C SER A 268 -23.06 22.92 -4.04
N ASP A 269 -23.73 23.79 -3.29
CA ASP A 269 -23.30 25.18 -3.10
C ASP A 269 -21.94 25.26 -2.38
N GLU A 270 -21.70 24.36 -1.41
CA GLU A 270 -20.43 24.26 -0.67
C GLU A 270 -19.27 23.90 -1.60
N PHE A 271 -19.49 22.93 -2.50
CA PHE A 271 -18.50 22.57 -3.52
C PHE A 271 -18.21 23.73 -4.46
N MET A 272 -19.25 24.42 -4.95
CA MET A 272 -19.08 25.58 -5.85
C MET A 272 -18.39 26.77 -5.16
N GLN A 273 -18.62 26.96 -3.85
CA GLN A 273 -17.89 27.97 -3.07
C GLN A 273 -16.41 27.61 -2.94
N SER A 274 -16.11 26.32 -2.69
CA SER A 274 -14.72 25.85 -2.66
C SER A 274 -14.04 26.05 -4.01
N LEU A 275 -14.71 25.69 -5.10
CA LEU A 275 -14.16 25.87 -6.44
C LEU A 275 -13.86 27.36 -6.77
N ARG A 276 -14.76 28.28 -6.36
CA ARG A 276 -14.52 29.73 -6.52
C ARG A 276 -13.31 30.23 -5.73
N ARG A 277 -13.08 29.69 -4.52
CA ARG A 277 -11.85 30.03 -3.76
C ARG A 277 -10.58 29.56 -4.47
N ASP A 278 -10.65 28.43 -5.16
CA ASP A 278 -9.53 27.85 -5.88
C ASP A 278 -9.22 28.57 -7.21
N GLU A 279 -10.04 29.53 -7.64
CA GLU A 279 -9.78 30.32 -8.86
C GLU A 279 -8.45 31.06 -8.82
N THR A 280 -7.91 31.34 -7.63
CA THR A 280 -6.57 31.88 -7.45
C THR A 280 -5.47 31.03 -8.08
N PHE A 281 -5.68 29.70 -8.15
CA PHE A 281 -4.74 28.75 -8.75
C PHE A 281 -4.91 28.61 -10.27
N CYS A 282 -6.03 29.09 -10.84
CA CYS A 282 -6.38 28.80 -12.23
C CYS A 282 -5.37 29.30 -13.25
N ALA A 283 -4.82 30.50 -13.04
CA ALA A 283 -3.83 31.08 -13.95
C ALA A 283 -2.59 30.15 -14.08
N MET A 284 -2.15 29.56 -12.98
CA MET A 284 -0.99 28.66 -12.96
C MET A 284 -1.35 27.21 -13.35
N ALA A 285 -2.52 26.73 -12.91
CA ALA A 285 -2.96 25.36 -13.19
C ALA A 285 -3.36 25.15 -14.65
N PHE A 286 -3.90 26.16 -15.31
CA PHE A 286 -4.40 26.08 -16.70
C PHE A 286 -3.59 26.90 -17.71
N GLN A 287 -2.59 27.64 -17.25
CA GLN A 287 -1.67 28.44 -18.09
C GLN A 287 -2.39 29.22 -19.20
N ASP A 288 -2.34 28.72 -20.44
CA ASP A 288 -2.85 29.43 -21.62
C ASP A 288 -4.39 29.47 -21.76
N ASN A 289 -5.12 28.72 -20.90
CA ASN A 289 -6.58 28.62 -20.95
C ASN A 289 -7.23 28.61 -19.57
N PRO A 290 -7.33 29.75 -18.88
CA PRO A 290 -7.90 29.85 -17.53
C PRO A 290 -9.36 29.34 -17.43
N ASP A 291 -10.14 29.43 -18.52
CA ASP A 291 -11.56 29.01 -18.58
C ASP A 291 -11.75 27.53 -18.89
N ARG A 292 -10.65 26.79 -19.01
CA ARG A 292 -10.70 25.37 -19.32
C ARG A 292 -11.59 24.63 -18.31
N PHE A 293 -12.48 23.75 -18.83
CA PHE A 293 -13.46 22.99 -18.07
C PHE A 293 -14.48 23.83 -17.28
N GLY A 294 -14.82 25.03 -17.76
CA GLY A 294 -15.79 25.91 -17.09
C GLY A 294 -17.15 25.26 -16.84
N ASN A 295 -17.61 24.38 -17.75
CA ASN A 295 -18.85 23.60 -17.58
C ASN A 295 -18.65 22.23 -16.92
N GLU A 296 -17.43 21.85 -16.56
CA GLU A 296 -17.10 20.54 -15.93
C GLU A 296 -16.47 20.78 -14.53
N PRO A 297 -17.26 21.21 -13.54
CA PRO A 297 -16.74 21.75 -12.28
C PRO A 297 -15.92 20.74 -11.47
N TYR A 298 -16.30 19.45 -11.45
CA TYR A 298 -15.52 18.40 -10.78
C TYR A 298 -14.16 18.19 -11.45
N ARG A 299 -14.14 18.16 -12.77
CA ARG A 299 -12.90 18.02 -13.54
C ARG A 299 -11.98 19.22 -13.32
N ARG A 300 -12.56 20.46 -13.31
CA ARG A 300 -11.83 21.68 -13.02
C ARG A 300 -11.19 21.65 -11.64
N LYS A 301 -11.93 21.24 -10.60
CA LYS A 301 -11.42 21.06 -9.24
C LYS A 301 -10.27 20.05 -9.21
N LEU A 302 -10.42 18.89 -9.85
CA LEU A 302 -9.39 17.85 -9.90
C LEU A 302 -8.10 18.32 -10.62
N TYR A 303 -8.20 19.18 -11.64
CA TYR A 303 -7.02 19.76 -12.28
C TYR A 303 -6.28 20.73 -11.35
N ILE A 304 -7.00 21.51 -10.55
CA ILE A 304 -6.38 22.39 -9.53
C ILE A 304 -5.72 21.51 -8.43
N MET A 305 -6.40 20.46 -7.96
CA MET A 305 -5.84 19.50 -7.01
C MET A 305 -4.58 18.83 -7.55
N ARG A 306 -4.58 18.45 -8.84
CA ARG A 306 -3.41 17.93 -9.54
C ARG A 306 -2.25 18.93 -9.50
N TYR A 307 -2.49 20.18 -9.88
CA TYR A 307 -1.48 21.25 -9.84
C TYR A 307 -0.87 21.38 -8.44
N ARG A 308 -1.68 21.43 -7.40
CA ARG A 308 -1.22 21.55 -6.01
C ARG A 308 -0.37 20.35 -5.55
N LEU A 309 -0.76 19.12 -5.91
CA LEU A 309 0.02 17.92 -5.65
C LEU A 309 1.35 17.88 -6.41
N GLU A 310 1.38 18.39 -7.64
CA GLU A 310 2.63 18.57 -8.40
C GLU A 310 3.59 19.53 -7.68
N ARG A 311 3.08 20.64 -7.06
CA ARG A 311 3.88 21.54 -6.21
C ARG A 311 4.45 20.81 -4.98
N ASN A 312 3.64 19.98 -4.30
CA ASN A 312 4.14 19.13 -3.22
C ASN A 312 5.34 18.27 -3.69
N LEU A 313 5.23 17.61 -4.86
CA LEU A 313 6.32 16.76 -5.39
C LEU A 313 7.57 17.54 -5.75
N ILE A 314 7.43 18.74 -6.31
CA ILE A 314 8.56 19.66 -6.60
C ILE A 314 9.28 20.01 -5.30
N ASN A 315 8.54 20.40 -4.27
CA ASN A 315 9.10 20.77 -2.97
C ASN A 315 9.79 19.58 -2.27
N ILE A 316 9.19 18.39 -2.34
CA ILE A 316 9.81 17.17 -1.82
C ILE A 316 11.12 16.87 -2.56
N LYS A 317 11.14 17.02 -3.89
CA LYS A 317 12.34 16.82 -4.71
C LYS A 317 13.43 17.82 -4.35
N ALA A 318 13.10 19.11 -4.22
CA ALA A 318 14.03 20.15 -3.81
C ALA A 318 14.67 19.84 -2.44
N ARG A 319 13.86 19.38 -1.48
CA ARG A 319 14.34 18.95 -0.17
C ARG A 319 15.25 17.71 -0.22
N LEU A 320 15.00 16.78 -1.14
CA LEU A 320 15.85 15.59 -1.36
C LEU A 320 17.20 15.95 -1.97
N GLU A 321 17.24 16.98 -2.82
CA GLU A 321 18.45 17.47 -3.50
C GLU A 321 19.21 18.54 -2.69
N VAL A 322 18.77 18.85 -1.45
CA VAL A 322 19.35 19.90 -0.58
C VAL A 322 19.31 21.31 -1.23
N LYS A 323 18.39 21.53 -2.16
CA LYS A 323 18.18 22.80 -2.88
C LYS A 323 17.02 23.63 -2.32
N ALA A 324 16.80 23.60 -1.02
CA ALA A 324 15.58 24.08 -0.35
C ALA A 324 15.43 25.63 -0.30
N ARG A 325 16.02 26.39 -1.20
CA ARG A 325 15.94 27.86 -1.13
C ARG A 325 14.67 28.45 -1.74
N ASP A 326 14.07 27.80 -2.74
CA ASP A 326 12.89 28.30 -3.45
C ASP A 326 11.81 27.19 -3.44
N LEU A 327 11.00 27.17 -2.37
CA LEU A 327 9.86 26.25 -2.27
C LEU A 327 8.65 26.88 -2.97
N GLU A 328 7.92 26.05 -3.71
CA GLU A 328 6.66 26.44 -4.34
C GLU A 328 5.56 26.67 -3.28
N GLU A 329 4.80 27.77 -3.43
CA GLU A 329 3.82 28.17 -2.42
C GLU A 329 2.48 27.44 -2.53
N ASP A 330 1.99 27.18 -3.73
CA ASP A 330 0.64 26.65 -4.00
C ASP A 330 0.43 25.15 -3.67
N GLN A 331 1.24 24.56 -2.81
CA GLN A 331 1.12 23.17 -2.42
C GLN A 331 -0.04 22.92 -1.43
N TYR A 332 -0.43 21.67 -1.21
CA TYR A 332 -1.22 21.29 -0.05
C TYR A 332 -0.35 21.31 1.20
N ASP A 333 -0.80 21.99 2.25
CA ASP A 333 -0.10 22.06 3.53
C ASP A 333 -0.24 20.77 4.34
N SER A 334 -1.36 20.07 4.17
CA SER A 334 -1.65 18.85 4.90
C SER A 334 -2.53 17.88 4.10
N ALA A 335 -2.45 16.60 4.47
CA ALA A 335 -3.36 15.59 3.96
C ALA A 335 -4.84 15.88 4.31
N LYS A 336 -5.09 16.60 5.41
CA LYS A 336 -6.45 17.01 5.81
C LYS A 336 -7.07 17.97 4.80
N GLU A 337 -6.28 18.90 4.28
CA GLU A 337 -6.74 19.84 3.26
C GLU A 337 -7.11 19.11 1.97
N LEU A 338 -6.28 18.17 1.51
CA LEU A 338 -6.59 17.31 0.37
C LEU A 338 -7.86 16.47 0.62
N LEU A 339 -8.01 15.91 1.82
CA LEU A 339 -9.22 15.16 2.21
C LEU A 339 -10.48 16.02 2.17
N ASN A 340 -10.40 17.26 2.63
CA ASN A 340 -11.54 18.18 2.59
C ASN A 340 -12.01 18.42 1.14
N ASP A 341 -11.09 18.60 0.20
CA ASP A 341 -11.43 18.74 -1.22
C ASP A 341 -12.09 17.46 -1.78
N LEU A 342 -11.57 16.29 -1.42
CA LEU A 342 -12.15 15.01 -1.84
C LEU A 342 -13.54 14.77 -1.25
N TYR A 343 -13.76 15.11 0.02
CA TYR A 343 -15.07 15.03 0.66
C TYR A 343 -16.09 15.98 0.02
N LEU A 344 -15.69 17.21 -0.32
CA LEU A 344 -16.57 18.16 -1.03
C LEU A 344 -17.01 17.60 -2.39
N ILE A 345 -16.10 16.98 -3.16
CA ILE A 345 -16.46 16.31 -4.42
C ILE A 345 -17.45 15.17 -4.16
N ARG A 346 -17.16 14.29 -3.18
CA ARG A 346 -18.00 13.14 -2.82
C ARG A 346 -19.40 13.58 -2.42
N ASP A 347 -19.49 14.51 -1.48
CA ASP A 347 -20.76 14.93 -0.90
C ASP A 347 -21.61 15.69 -1.93
N SER A 348 -20.98 16.46 -2.81
CA SER A 348 -21.64 17.09 -3.94
C SER A 348 -22.18 16.07 -4.95
N LEU A 349 -21.45 15.02 -5.31
CA LEU A 349 -21.93 13.93 -6.17
C LEU A 349 -23.14 13.22 -5.54
N ILE A 350 -23.08 12.93 -4.24
CA ILE A 350 -24.19 12.28 -3.51
C ILE A 350 -25.44 13.17 -3.52
N SER A 351 -25.27 14.49 -3.38
CA SER A 351 -26.39 15.44 -3.27
C SER A 351 -27.29 15.50 -4.52
N HIS A 352 -26.78 15.14 -5.68
CA HIS A 352 -27.56 15.10 -6.92
C HIS A 352 -27.77 13.68 -7.49
N GLY A 353 -27.57 12.63 -6.66
CA GLY A 353 -27.98 11.26 -6.97
C GLY A 353 -26.85 10.35 -7.47
N ASP A 354 -25.59 10.81 -7.60
CA ASP A 354 -24.47 10.04 -8.11
C ASP A 354 -23.66 9.34 -7.00
N ALA A 355 -24.36 8.80 -5.98
CA ALA A 355 -23.74 8.09 -4.86
C ALA A 355 -22.90 6.89 -5.29
N ASP A 356 -23.31 6.15 -6.33
CA ASP A 356 -22.56 5.01 -6.85
C ASP A 356 -21.24 5.44 -7.49
N THR A 357 -21.22 6.57 -8.20
CA THR A 357 -19.99 7.16 -8.77
C THR A 357 -19.06 7.63 -7.66
N ALA A 358 -19.59 8.31 -6.65
CA ALA A 358 -18.83 8.75 -5.48
C ALA A 358 -18.22 7.58 -4.69
N GLY A 359 -18.92 6.44 -4.61
CA GLY A 359 -18.53 5.23 -3.87
C GLY A 359 -17.47 4.35 -4.56
N ARG A 360 -16.95 4.75 -5.72
CA ARG A 360 -15.94 3.99 -6.47
C ARG A 360 -14.53 4.57 -6.31
N GLU A 361 -13.88 4.94 -7.40
CA GLU A 361 -12.48 5.41 -7.42
C GLU A 361 -12.23 6.63 -6.52
N LEU A 362 -13.22 7.52 -6.35
CA LEU A 362 -13.13 8.65 -5.44
C LEU A 362 -13.06 8.19 -3.99
N GLN A 363 -13.94 7.26 -3.58
CA GLN A 363 -13.91 6.69 -2.24
C GLN A 363 -12.62 5.90 -1.99
N ASP A 364 -12.09 5.21 -3.00
CA ASP A 364 -10.79 4.53 -2.90
C ASP A 364 -9.66 5.52 -2.61
N LEU A 365 -9.63 6.67 -3.30
CA LEU A 365 -8.65 7.70 -3.05
C LEU A 365 -8.81 8.30 -1.64
N ILE A 366 -10.04 8.56 -1.20
CA ILE A 366 -10.32 9.00 0.17
C ILE A 366 -9.73 8.02 1.18
N ARG A 367 -10.02 6.71 1.04
CA ARG A 367 -9.49 5.66 1.94
C ARG A 367 -7.97 5.62 1.97
N LEU A 368 -7.31 5.87 0.85
CA LEU A 368 -5.85 5.95 0.80
C LEU A 368 -5.31 7.16 1.56
N VAL A 369 -5.89 8.34 1.35
CA VAL A 369 -5.43 9.56 2.04
C VAL A 369 -5.72 9.48 3.54
N GLU A 370 -6.87 8.92 3.95
CA GLU A 370 -7.20 8.64 5.35
C GLU A 370 -6.20 7.68 6.02
N THR A 371 -5.76 6.64 5.29
CA THR A 371 -4.86 5.61 5.81
C THR A 371 -3.42 6.08 5.88
N PHE A 372 -2.91 6.70 4.82
CA PHE A 372 -1.50 6.97 4.62
C PHE A 372 -1.11 8.44 4.86
N GLY A 373 -2.05 9.38 4.87
CA GLY A 373 -1.75 10.81 4.98
C GLY A 373 -0.68 11.26 3.98
N PHE A 374 0.13 12.25 4.36
CA PHE A 374 1.35 12.61 3.60
C PHE A 374 2.61 11.94 4.16
N PHE A 375 2.47 11.12 5.20
CA PHE A 375 3.58 10.47 5.89
C PHE A 375 3.79 9.00 5.49
N LEU A 376 2.84 8.35 4.84
CA LEU A 376 2.77 6.95 4.41
C LEU A 376 2.74 5.95 5.57
N VAL A 377 3.71 6.00 6.48
CA VAL A 377 3.83 5.11 7.64
C VAL A 377 4.25 5.88 8.88
N TYR A 378 3.89 5.36 10.06
CA TYR A 378 4.44 5.81 11.33
C TYR A 378 5.83 5.19 11.49
N LEU A 379 6.86 6.03 11.44
CA LEU A 379 8.24 5.59 11.56
C LEU A 379 8.64 5.55 13.03
N ASP A 380 8.90 4.35 13.55
CA ASP A 380 9.40 4.18 14.90
C ASP A 380 10.90 4.49 14.96
N ILE A 381 11.25 5.39 15.87
CA ILE A 381 12.65 5.69 16.19
C ILE A 381 13.07 4.78 17.35
N ARG A 382 13.90 3.78 17.04
CA ARG A 382 14.41 2.81 17.99
C ARG A 382 15.91 3.02 18.21
N GLN A 383 16.34 2.94 19.47
CA GLN A 383 17.72 3.09 19.84
C GLN A 383 18.00 2.25 21.10
N GLU A 384 19.25 1.91 21.33
CA GLU A 384 19.73 1.28 22.55
C GLU A 384 19.39 2.17 23.77
N SER A 385 18.94 1.54 24.88
CA SER A 385 18.40 2.24 26.05
C SER A 385 19.38 3.20 26.73
N GLY A 386 20.68 2.86 26.78
CA GLY A 386 21.71 3.75 27.33
C GLY A 386 21.85 5.05 26.56
N ARG A 387 21.66 5.03 25.24
CA ARG A 387 21.63 6.25 24.40
C ARG A 387 20.43 7.15 24.73
N HIS A 388 19.25 6.56 24.96
CA HIS A 388 18.08 7.31 25.42
C HIS A 388 18.33 7.94 26.79
N THR A 389 18.89 7.18 27.73
CA THR A 389 19.24 7.64 29.07
C THR A 389 20.20 8.85 29.03
N LEU A 390 21.26 8.76 28.22
CA LEU A 390 22.22 9.86 28.03
C LEU A 390 21.57 11.10 27.43
N ALA A 391 20.74 10.94 26.40
CA ALA A 391 20.05 12.06 25.79
C ALA A 391 19.07 12.75 26.75
N VAL A 392 18.30 11.98 27.52
CA VAL A 392 17.40 12.53 28.55
C VAL A 392 18.21 13.26 29.65
N ALA A 393 19.31 12.67 30.11
CA ALA A 393 20.17 13.30 31.10
C ALA A 393 20.73 14.66 30.62
N GLU A 394 21.19 14.72 29.37
CA GLU A 394 21.65 15.95 28.73
C GLU A 394 20.53 16.99 28.62
N MET A 395 19.35 16.61 28.12
CA MET A 395 18.19 17.52 28.03
C MET A 395 17.80 18.09 29.37
N LEU A 396 17.77 17.26 30.43
CA LEU A 396 17.43 17.70 31.80
C LEU A 396 18.50 18.64 32.40
N SER A 397 19.77 18.46 32.05
CA SER A 397 20.86 19.34 32.48
C SER A 397 20.78 20.76 31.88
N HIS A 398 20.09 20.93 30.76
CA HIS A 398 19.93 22.21 30.07
C HIS A 398 18.58 22.87 30.32
N LEU A 399 17.73 22.34 31.22
CA LEU A 399 16.45 22.97 31.56
C LEU A 399 16.66 24.34 32.23
N PRO A 400 15.99 25.40 31.76
CA PRO A 400 16.07 26.72 32.37
C PRO A 400 15.55 26.68 33.83
N GLY A 401 16.36 27.13 34.77
CA GLY A 401 15.95 27.31 36.17
C GLY A 401 16.10 26.10 37.11
N LYS A 402 16.31 24.87 36.62
CA LYS A 402 16.66 23.69 37.43
C LYS A 402 17.56 22.76 36.63
N ARG A 403 18.83 22.67 37.04
CA ARG A 403 19.70 21.57 36.57
C ARG A 403 19.31 20.29 37.31
N VAL A 404 18.62 19.40 36.62
CA VAL A 404 18.27 18.09 37.18
C VAL A 404 19.34 17.09 36.75
N ASN A 405 20.01 16.48 37.71
CA ASN A 405 20.89 15.36 37.41
C ASN A 405 20.07 14.08 37.35
N TYR A 406 19.86 13.57 36.13
CA TYR A 406 19.07 12.38 35.88
C TYR A 406 19.55 11.14 36.65
N PHE A 407 20.88 10.99 36.85
CA PHE A 407 21.47 9.83 37.53
C PHE A 407 21.36 9.92 39.04
N SER A 408 20.85 11.04 39.58
CA SER A 408 20.60 11.23 41.02
C SER A 408 19.10 11.21 41.38
N LEU A 409 18.24 10.95 40.42
CA LEU A 409 16.81 10.69 40.59
C LEU A 409 16.57 9.22 40.93
#